data_7fa1a5a143912428633963c182670c93
#
_entry.id   7fa1a5a143912428633963c182670c93
#
_cell.length_a   1.000
_cell.length_b   1.000
_cell.length_c   1.000
_cell.angle_alpha   90.00
_cell.angle_beta   90.00
_cell.angle_gamma   90.00
#
_symmetry.space_group_name_H-M   'P 1'
#
loop_
_entity.id
_entity.type
_entity.pdbx_description
1 polymer ?
#
loop_
_entity_poly.entity_id
_entity_poly.type
_entity_poly.pdbx_seq_one_letter_code
_entity_poly.pdbx_strand_id
1 'polypeptide(L)'
;MRRKNNRNSTQIEPIKQIQTDQSVKIRSISLISVLFLVVVLSGCSKNYSPEQKEYIAKVEKERADKNDWMKNAPSSPFNQKSKIEFHNLKYFDVDPAFVFLSRLYEYNPKDTITIYGTKGEPRKTVRFGYVLINFENQQHKINVYQGSTASGEIYYSIWFTDKTTNNESYGVGRYIDFEKVDDPNHIYQIDFNEAYNPYCAYSPDFSCAVPTKEDFIPIEIRAGEKKFHD
;
A
#
# COMPACT_ATOMS: atom_id res chain seq x y z
N MET A 1 78.81 -51.97 -22.92
CA MET A 1 78.39 -53.24 -23.55
C MET A 1 76.92 -53.21 -23.76
N ARG A 2 76.43 -53.07 -24.98
CA ARG A 2 75.63 -54.04 -25.79
C ARG A 2 74.51 -54.69 -24.97
N ARG A 3 73.25 -54.67 -25.32
CA ARG A 3 72.46 -54.84 -26.57
C ARG A 3 70.99 -54.70 -26.22
N LYS A 4 70.25 -54.02 -27.05
CA LYS A 4 69.32 -54.44 -28.13
C LYS A 4 67.87 -54.79 -27.69
N ASN A 5 66.97 -53.97 -28.25
CA ASN A 5 65.75 -54.34 -29.00
C ASN A 5 64.83 -55.45 -28.49
N ASN A 6 63.57 -55.14 -28.33
CA ASN A 6 62.59 -55.50 -29.36
C ASN A 6 61.22 -54.81 -29.20
N ARG A 7 60.67 -54.57 -30.35
CA ARG A 7 59.33 -54.06 -30.62
C ARG A 7 58.24 -55.04 -30.22
N ASN A 8 57.14 -54.58 -29.81
CA ASN A 8 55.91 -55.08 -30.41
C ASN A 8 54.83 -54.02 -30.30
N SER A 9 54.29 -53.71 -31.45
CA SER A 9 53.13 -52.91 -31.68
C SER A 9 51.88 -53.63 -31.30
N THR A 10 51.01 -52.98 -30.57
CA THR A 10 49.59 -53.39 -30.60
C THR A 10 48.79 -52.11 -30.83
N GLN A 11 48.07 -52.12 -31.90
CA GLN A 11 47.15 -51.06 -32.34
C GLN A 11 46.07 -50.90 -31.31
N ILE A 12 45.76 -49.63 -30.99
CA ILE A 12 44.57 -49.25 -30.29
C ILE A 12 43.75 -48.45 -31.27
N GLU A 13 42.65 -49.02 -31.74
CA GLU A 13 41.64 -48.38 -32.51
C GLU A 13 40.73 -47.50 -31.63
N PRO A 14 39.93 -46.61 -32.16
CA PRO A 14 39.75 -45.30 -31.61
C PRO A 14 38.46 -45.18 -30.76
N ILE A 15 38.63 -44.61 -29.62
CA ILE A 15 37.50 -44.05 -28.83
C ILE A 15 37.20 -42.66 -29.37
N LYS A 16 36.39 -42.57 -30.41
CA LYS A 16 35.96 -41.29 -30.99
C LYS A 16 34.46 -41.13 -31.22
N GLN A 17 33.60 -41.90 -30.56
CA GLN A 17 32.17 -41.84 -30.86
C GLN A 17 31.24 -41.58 -29.67
N ILE A 18 31.72 -41.30 -28.46
CA ILE A 18 30.82 -41.11 -27.29
C ILE A 18 30.82 -39.64 -26.81
N GLN A 19 31.70 -38.75 -27.31
CA GLN A 19 31.74 -37.35 -26.79
C GLN A 19 30.81 -36.34 -27.50
N THR A 20 30.23 -36.69 -28.64
CA THR A 20 29.37 -35.73 -29.36
C THR A 20 27.92 -35.70 -28.95
N ASP A 21 27.42 -36.75 -28.31
CA ASP A 21 26.00 -36.84 -27.99
C ASP A 21 25.63 -36.23 -26.62
N GLN A 22 26.54 -36.25 -25.65
CA GLN A 22 26.30 -35.64 -24.34
C GLN A 22 26.42 -34.10 -24.34
N SER A 23 27.27 -33.55 -25.19
CA SER A 23 27.46 -32.09 -25.26
C SER A 23 26.26 -31.38 -25.90
N VAL A 24 25.56 -32.03 -26.84
CA VAL A 24 24.36 -31.45 -27.47
C VAL A 24 23.16 -31.51 -26.51
N LYS A 25 23.02 -32.59 -25.73
CA LYS A 25 21.95 -32.69 -24.72
C LYS A 25 22.11 -31.70 -23.58
N ILE A 26 23.33 -31.48 -23.09
CA ILE A 26 23.60 -30.52 -22.01
C ILE A 26 23.37 -29.09 -22.49
N ARG A 27 23.72 -28.74 -23.74
CA ARG A 27 23.45 -27.41 -24.31
C ARG A 27 21.95 -27.16 -24.54
N SER A 28 21.21 -28.19 -24.94
CA SER A 28 19.76 -28.08 -25.14
C SER A 28 19.00 -27.90 -23.81
N ILE A 29 19.40 -28.57 -22.74
CA ILE A 29 18.81 -28.44 -21.41
C ILE A 29 19.15 -27.06 -20.84
N SER A 30 20.36 -26.57 -21.02
CA SER A 30 20.77 -25.24 -20.57
C SER A 30 20.03 -24.11 -21.26
N LEU A 31 19.81 -24.22 -22.59
CA LEU A 31 19.03 -23.23 -23.36
C LEU A 31 17.54 -23.21 -22.97
N ILE A 32 16.94 -24.36 -22.74
CA ILE A 32 15.54 -24.45 -22.29
C ILE A 32 15.42 -23.90 -20.86
N SER A 33 16.36 -24.21 -19.97
CA SER A 33 16.34 -23.69 -18.59
C SER A 33 16.56 -22.17 -18.55
N VAL A 34 17.40 -21.63 -19.41
CA VAL A 34 17.61 -20.16 -19.52
C VAL A 34 16.36 -19.49 -20.12
N LEU A 35 15.73 -20.12 -21.11
CA LEU A 35 14.48 -19.60 -21.69
C LEU A 35 13.33 -19.65 -20.68
N PHE A 36 13.24 -20.71 -19.86
CA PHE A 36 12.21 -20.82 -18.80
C PHE A 36 12.47 -19.83 -17.66
N LEU A 37 13.73 -19.57 -17.32
CA LEU A 37 14.08 -18.57 -16.30
C LEU A 37 13.78 -17.13 -16.76
N VAL A 38 13.93 -16.84 -18.05
CA VAL A 38 13.59 -15.51 -18.61
C VAL A 38 12.08 -15.30 -18.70
N VAL A 39 11.29 -16.35 -18.92
CA VAL A 39 9.82 -16.27 -18.96
C VAL A 39 9.20 -16.06 -17.57
N VAL A 40 9.84 -16.57 -16.51
CA VAL A 40 9.34 -16.40 -15.12
C VAL A 40 9.65 -14.99 -14.55
N LEU A 41 10.59 -14.26 -15.14
CA LEU A 41 10.93 -12.88 -14.76
C LEU A 41 10.10 -11.82 -15.48
N SER A 42 9.19 -12.20 -16.37
CA SER A 42 8.18 -11.30 -16.93
C SER A 42 7.04 -11.11 -15.93
N GLY A 43 7.35 -10.75 -14.70
CA GLY A 43 6.38 -10.18 -13.79
C GLY A 43 5.76 -8.97 -14.50
N CYS A 44 4.43 -8.85 -14.49
CA CYS A 44 3.71 -7.68 -14.98
C CYS A 44 4.20 -6.41 -14.25
N SER A 45 5.31 -5.83 -14.70
CA SER A 45 5.69 -4.51 -14.25
C SER A 45 4.68 -3.54 -14.86
N LYS A 46 3.88 -2.90 -14.02
CA LYS A 46 3.01 -1.81 -14.47
C LYS A 46 3.91 -0.76 -15.13
N ASN A 47 3.67 -0.47 -16.40
CA ASN A 47 4.38 0.59 -17.10
C ASN A 47 3.80 1.95 -16.70
N TYR A 48 4.42 2.60 -15.73
CA TYR A 48 4.05 3.93 -15.29
C TYR A 48 4.67 5.00 -16.19
N SER A 49 3.91 6.10 -16.45
CA SER A 49 4.42 7.30 -17.11
C SER A 49 5.49 7.99 -16.24
N PRO A 50 6.30 8.91 -16.81
CA PRO A 50 7.26 9.69 -16.03
C PRO A 50 6.60 10.41 -14.85
N GLU A 51 5.43 11.03 -15.06
CA GLU A 51 4.67 11.76 -14.04
C GLU A 51 4.17 10.82 -12.92
N GLN A 52 3.70 9.62 -13.30
CA GLN A 52 3.30 8.60 -12.33
C GLN A 52 4.49 8.08 -11.50
N LYS A 53 5.66 7.94 -12.10
CA LYS A 53 6.88 7.56 -11.38
C LYS A 53 7.33 8.64 -10.39
N GLU A 54 7.25 9.90 -10.79
CA GLU A 54 7.54 11.03 -9.90
C GLU A 54 6.56 11.07 -8.72
N TYR A 55 5.27 10.91 -8.99
CA TYR A 55 4.24 10.80 -7.95
C TYR A 55 4.52 9.63 -6.99
N ILE A 56 4.83 8.44 -7.51
CA ILE A 56 5.16 7.26 -6.69
C ILE A 56 6.36 7.55 -5.79
N ALA A 57 7.43 8.11 -6.34
CA ALA A 57 8.64 8.46 -5.57
C ALA A 57 8.34 9.50 -4.49
N LYS A 58 7.47 10.48 -4.76
CA LYS A 58 7.00 11.46 -3.77
C LYS A 58 6.31 10.77 -2.61
N VAL A 59 5.30 9.93 -2.88
CA VAL A 59 4.54 9.22 -1.82
C VAL A 59 5.44 8.29 -1.01
N GLU A 60 6.37 7.56 -1.66
CA GLU A 60 7.32 6.70 -0.96
C GLU A 60 8.23 7.50 -0.02
N LYS A 61 8.69 8.69 -0.45
CA LYS A 61 9.45 9.59 0.41
C LYS A 61 8.63 10.05 1.62
N GLU A 62 7.39 10.48 1.42
CA GLU A 62 6.49 10.92 2.49
C GLU A 62 6.22 9.79 3.50
N ARG A 63 6.10 8.54 3.04
CA ARG A 63 6.00 7.36 3.90
C ARG A 63 7.28 7.10 4.71
N ALA A 64 8.44 7.32 4.12
CA ALA A 64 9.73 7.24 4.82
C ALA A 64 9.85 8.33 5.89
N ASP A 65 9.51 9.57 5.55
CA ASP A 65 9.49 10.71 6.48
C ASP A 65 8.50 10.46 7.64
N LYS A 66 7.31 9.90 7.33
CA LYS A 66 6.33 9.49 8.35
C LYS A 66 6.85 8.39 9.28
N ASN A 67 7.53 7.37 8.76
CA ASN A 67 8.17 6.34 9.58
C ASN A 67 9.20 6.94 10.54
N ASP A 68 10.03 7.88 10.06
CA ASP A 68 11.01 8.57 10.90
C ASP A 68 10.33 9.39 12.02
N TRP A 69 9.29 10.13 11.67
CA TRP A 69 8.49 10.89 12.64
C TRP A 69 7.82 9.96 13.67
N MET A 70 7.19 8.89 13.22
CA MET A 70 6.53 7.91 14.09
C MET A 70 7.51 7.28 15.09
N LYS A 71 8.73 7.02 14.66
CA LYS A 71 9.80 6.46 15.50
C LYS A 71 10.33 7.46 16.52
N ASN A 72 10.59 8.71 16.10
CA ASN A 72 11.46 9.63 16.83
C ASN A 72 10.72 10.79 17.50
N ALA A 73 9.56 11.22 17.00
CA ALA A 73 8.88 12.39 17.52
C ALA A 73 8.31 12.12 18.93
N PRO A 74 8.51 13.02 19.89
CA PRO A 74 7.94 12.89 21.24
C PRO A 74 6.41 12.80 21.25
N SER A 75 5.75 13.43 20.27
CA SER A 75 4.28 13.41 20.10
C SER A 75 3.74 12.22 19.33
N SER A 76 4.62 11.35 18.82
CA SER A 76 4.24 10.11 18.15
C SER A 76 3.42 9.18 19.07
N PRO A 77 2.45 8.43 18.53
CA PRO A 77 1.69 7.47 19.33
C PRO A 77 2.55 6.36 19.95
N PHE A 78 3.75 6.10 19.42
CA PHE A 78 4.69 5.12 19.96
C PHE A 78 5.45 5.63 21.18
N ASN A 79 5.60 6.94 21.32
CA ASN A 79 6.40 7.59 22.37
C ASN A 79 5.53 8.17 23.50
N GLN A 80 4.23 7.88 23.52
CA GLN A 80 3.30 8.30 24.54
C GLN A 80 3.42 7.42 25.82
N LYS A 81 2.43 7.50 26.70
CA LYS A 81 2.41 6.84 28.00
C LYS A 81 2.69 5.33 27.93
N SER A 82 2.11 4.63 26.98
CA SER A 82 2.23 3.18 26.86
C SER A 82 3.52 2.69 26.23
N LYS A 83 4.33 3.57 25.62
CA LYS A 83 5.61 3.24 24.98
C LYS A 83 5.58 1.93 24.19
N ILE A 84 4.98 1.97 23.00
CA ILE A 84 4.84 0.82 22.14
C ILE A 84 6.14 0.62 21.33
N GLU A 85 6.58 -0.62 21.16
CA GLU A 85 7.71 -0.94 20.30
C GLU A 85 7.39 -0.54 18.85
N PHE A 86 8.27 0.28 18.28
CA PHE A 86 8.12 0.75 16.91
C PHE A 86 8.74 -0.26 15.92
N HIS A 87 7.99 -0.61 14.94
CA HIS A 87 8.48 -1.15 13.67
C HIS A 87 7.89 -0.36 12.49
N ASN A 88 8.53 -0.42 11.34
CA ASN A 88 8.07 0.34 10.17
C ASN A 88 6.61 0.06 9.85
N LEU A 89 5.88 1.12 9.53
CA LEU A 89 4.51 1.01 9.07
C LEU A 89 4.47 0.18 7.78
N LYS A 90 3.42 -0.60 7.63
CA LYS A 90 3.21 -1.44 6.45
C LYS A 90 2.26 -0.71 5.49
N TYR A 91 2.58 -0.71 4.20
CA TYR A 91 1.79 -0.06 3.16
C TYR A 91 1.44 -1.02 2.04
N PHE A 92 0.37 -0.74 1.33
CA PHE A 92 0.18 -1.25 -0.03
C PHE A 92 1.13 -0.52 -0.99
N ASP A 93 1.45 -1.14 -2.11
CA ASP A 93 2.22 -0.48 -3.16
C ASP A 93 1.51 0.80 -3.60
N VAL A 94 2.27 1.83 -3.94
CA VAL A 94 1.69 3.08 -4.44
C VAL A 94 1.07 2.82 -5.81
N ASP A 95 -0.23 3.10 -5.93
CA ASP A 95 -0.94 2.94 -7.18
C ASP A 95 -1.70 4.23 -7.55
N PRO A 96 -1.26 4.93 -8.63
CA PRO A 96 -1.94 6.13 -9.11
C PRO A 96 -3.42 5.91 -9.51
N ALA A 97 -3.86 4.68 -9.72
CA ALA A 97 -5.26 4.36 -9.99
C ALA A 97 -6.19 4.66 -8.80
N PHE A 98 -5.65 4.81 -7.60
CA PHE A 98 -6.39 5.19 -6.39
C PHE A 98 -6.33 6.69 -6.07
N VAL A 99 -6.02 7.53 -7.06
CA VAL A 99 -6.10 9.00 -7.00
C VAL A 99 -7.32 9.45 -7.79
N PHE A 100 -8.24 10.14 -7.14
CA PHE A 100 -9.49 10.57 -7.74
C PHE A 100 -9.65 12.09 -7.65
N LEU A 101 -10.38 12.66 -8.60
CA LEU A 101 -10.74 14.07 -8.60
C LEU A 101 -12.24 14.20 -8.37
N SER A 102 -12.63 15.05 -7.43
CA SER A 102 -14.04 15.30 -7.11
C SER A 102 -14.27 16.73 -6.65
N ARG A 103 -15.48 17.22 -6.82
CA ARG A 103 -15.99 18.37 -6.07
C ARG A 103 -16.43 17.91 -4.68
N LEU A 104 -16.46 18.85 -3.75
CA LEU A 104 -17.16 18.68 -2.48
C LEU A 104 -18.61 19.09 -2.67
N TYR A 105 -19.55 18.18 -2.32
CA TYR A 105 -20.98 18.43 -2.30
C TYR A 105 -21.42 18.58 -0.85
N GLU A 106 -21.67 19.82 -0.41
CA GLU A 106 -22.08 20.08 0.97
C GLU A 106 -23.54 19.65 1.19
N TYR A 107 -23.83 19.05 2.35
CA TYR A 107 -25.19 18.80 2.78
C TYR A 107 -25.89 20.09 3.20
N ASN A 108 -27.16 20.23 2.85
CA ASN A 108 -28.00 21.34 3.28
C ASN A 108 -29.42 20.83 3.62
N PRO A 109 -29.84 20.79 4.91
CA PRO A 109 -29.03 21.14 6.08
C PRO A 109 -27.93 20.11 6.36
N LYS A 110 -26.90 20.51 7.14
CA LYS A 110 -25.86 19.62 7.65
C LYS A 110 -26.38 18.87 8.88
N ASP A 111 -26.15 17.56 8.92
CA ASP A 111 -26.54 16.72 10.06
C ASP A 111 -25.41 16.64 11.09
N THR A 112 -25.77 16.85 12.35
CA THR A 112 -24.91 16.48 13.48
C THR A 112 -25.25 15.08 13.92
N ILE A 113 -24.32 14.15 13.72
CA ILE A 113 -24.49 12.75 14.10
C ILE A 113 -23.68 12.41 15.35
N THR A 114 -24.04 11.31 16.00
CA THR A 114 -23.21 10.73 17.05
C THR A 114 -22.43 9.56 16.46
N ILE A 115 -21.10 9.65 16.52
CA ILE A 115 -20.20 8.54 16.26
C ILE A 115 -19.63 8.05 17.59
N TYR A 116 -19.02 6.88 17.59
CA TYR A 116 -18.38 6.34 18.78
C TYR A 116 -16.86 6.27 18.57
N GLY A 117 -16.14 6.52 19.63
CA GLY A 117 -14.71 6.23 19.68
C GLY A 117 -14.47 4.74 19.87
N THR A 118 -13.24 4.30 19.63
CA THR A 118 -12.83 2.89 19.81
C THR A 118 -12.93 2.40 21.25
N LYS A 119 -13.06 3.32 22.23
CA LYS A 119 -13.32 3.02 23.65
C LYS A 119 -14.79 3.17 24.03
N GLY A 120 -15.68 3.33 23.04
CA GLY A 120 -17.13 3.39 23.23
C GLY A 120 -17.71 4.75 23.62
N GLU A 121 -16.89 5.78 23.74
CA GLU A 121 -17.37 7.13 24.09
C GLU A 121 -18.07 7.78 22.89
N PRO A 122 -19.23 8.44 23.12
CA PRO A 122 -19.95 9.14 22.06
C PRO A 122 -19.28 10.48 21.73
N ARG A 123 -19.24 10.81 20.44
CA ARG A 123 -18.71 12.06 19.91
C ARG A 123 -19.71 12.69 18.96
N LYS A 124 -19.93 13.99 19.09
CA LYS A 124 -20.69 14.75 18.11
C LYS A 124 -19.78 15.14 16.96
N THR A 125 -20.21 14.86 15.74
CA THR A 125 -19.52 15.27 14.53
C THR A 125 -20.55 15.73 13.50
N VAL A 126 -20.14 16.63 12.60
CA VAL A 126 -21.00 17.09 11.53
C VAL A 126 -20.70 16.30 10.27
N ARG A 127 -21.72 15.66 9.70
CA ARG A 127 -21.66 15.15 8.34
C ARG A 127 -21.72 16.36 7.40
N PHE A 128 -20.55 16.84 7.00
CA PHE A 128 -20.42 18.12 6.33
C PHE A 128 -20.84 18.06 4.86
N GLY A 129 -20.40 17.03 4.16
CA GLY A 129 -20.67 16.86 2.74
C GLY A 129 -20.18 15.49 2.27
N TYR A 130 -20.01 15.38 0.96
CA TYR A 130 -19.47 14.15 0.36
C TYR A 130 -18.68 14.47 -0.91
N VAL A 131 -17.81 13.56 -1.29
CA VAL A 131 -17.14 13.50 -2.59
C VAL A 131 -17.63 12.29 -3.37
N LEU A 132 -17.48 12.33 -4.69
CA LEU A 132 -17.84 11.23 -5.59
C LEU A 132 -16.59 10.72 -6.29
N ILE A 133 -16.32 9.44 -6.17
CA ILE A 133 -15.24 8.79 -6.92
C ILE A 133 -15.82 7.78 -7.91
N ASN A 134 -15.21 7.65 -9.08
CA ASN A 134 -15.58 6.64 -10.06
C ASN A 134 -14.47 5.58 -10.10
N PHE A 135 -14.81 4.34 -9.75
CA PHE A 135 -13.90 3.21 -9.79
C PHE A 135 -14.60 2.02 -10.46
N GLU A 136 -13.94 1.37 -11.41
CA GLU A 136 -14.48 0.22 -12.17
C GLU A 136 -15.89 0.48 -12.74
N ASN A 137 -16.10 1.65 -13.33
CA ASN A 137 -17.38 2.11 -13.88
C ASN A 137 -18.53 2.22 -12.86
N GLN A 138 -18.23 2.24 -11.58
CA GLN A 138 -19.20 2.50 -10.51
C GLN A 138 -18.85 3.80 -9.79
N GLN A 139 -19.88 4.56 -9.45
CA GLN A 139 -19.72 5.76 -8.66
C GLN A 139 -19.93 5.45 -7.19
N HIS A 140 -19.00 5.88 -6.35
CA HIS A 140 -19.05 5.73 -4.90
C HIS A 140 -19.08 7.11 -4.23
N LYS A 141 -20.03 7.25 -3.31
CA LYS A 141 -20.17 8.43 -2.47
C LYS A 141 -19.39 8.22 -1.18
N ILE A 142 -18.56 9.19 -0.80
CA ILE A 142 -17.70 9.13 0.38
C ILE A 142 -17.97 10.37 1.22
N ASN A 143 -18.37 10.18 2.49
CA ASN A 143 -18.68 11.27 3.39
C ASN A 143 -17.43 12.03 3.84
N VAL A 144 -17.56 13.35 3.93
CA VAL A 144 -16.60 14.26 4.55
C VAL A 144 -17.18 14.73 5.86
N TYR A 145 -16.43 14.56 6.94
CA TYR A 145 -16.83 14.93 8.29
C TYR A 145 -16.09 16.18 8.73
N GLN A 146 -16.80 17.01 9.50
CA GLN A 146 -16.22 18.15 10.20
C GLN A 146 -16.20 17.81 11.69
N GLY A 147 -15.01 17.87 12.27
CA GLY A 147 -14.78 17.75 13.69
C GLY A 147 -14.18 19.01 14.29
N SER A 148 -13.97 18.99 15.60
CA SER A 148 -13.18 20.01 16.29
C SER A 148 -12.19 19.36 17.25
N THR A 149 -11.01 19.96 17.34
CA THR A 149 -10.01 19.58 18.33
C THR A 149 -10.44 20.06 19.74
N ALA A 150 -9.73 19.59 20.78
CA ALA A 150 -9.98 20.08 22.13
C ALA A 150 -9.68 21.60 22.28
N SER A 151 -8.84 22.18 21.41
CA SER A 151 -8.58 23.63 21.33
C SER A 151 -9.66 24.40 20.56
N GLY A 152 -10.66 23.70 19.96
CA GLY A 152 -11.73 24.30 19.17
C GLY A 152 -11.38 24.52 17.68
N GLU A 153 -10.22 24.07 17.25
CA GLU A 153 -9.83 24.14 15.85
C GLU A 153 -10.68 23.17 15.01
N ILE A 154 -11.22 23.66 13.91
CA ILE A 154 -12.02 22.87 12.99
C ILE A 154 -11.12 22.09 12.04
N TYR A 155 -11.41 20.82 11.86
CA TYR A 155 -10.77 19.98 10.86
C TYR A 155 -11.80 19.21 10.03
N TYR A 156 -11.39 18.79 8.85
CA TYR A 156 -12.19 17.94 7.98
C TYR A 156 -11.45 16.64 7.72
N SER A 157 -12.19 15.54 7.61
CA SER A 157 -11.60 14.24 7.37
C SER A 157 -12.59 13.31 6.67
N ILE A 158 -12.05 12.40 5.89
CA ILE A 158 -12.76 11.24 5.36
C ILE A 158 -12.41 10.05 6.26
N TRP A 159 -13.41 9.34 6.73
CA TRP A 159 -13.26 8.08 7.45
C TRP A 159 -13.96 7.00 6.67
N PHE A 160 -13.32 5.87 6.46
CA PHE A 160 -13.89 4.82 5.64
C PHE A 160 -13.49 3.42 6.09
N THR A 161 -14.34 2.46 5.76
CA THR A 161 -14.04 1.04 5.71
C THR A 161 -14.23 0.54 4.28
N ASP A 162 -13.57 -0.55 3.92
CA ASP A 162 -13.63 -1.14 2.60
C ASP A 162 -13.49 -2.67 2.67
N LYS A 163 -13.46 -3.37 1.54
CA LYS A 163 -13.33 -4.83 1.54
C LYS A 163 -11.99 -5.36 2.06
N THR A 164 -10.96 -4.52 2.19
CA THR A 164 -9.68 -4.90 2.82
C THR A 164 -9.72 -4.79 4.34
N THR A 165 -10.71 -4.07 4.90
CA THR A 165 -10.83 -3.80 6.34
C THR A 165 -10.94 -5.09 7.15
N ASN A 166 -10.17 -5.16 8.24
CA ASN A 166 -10.04 -6.32 9.13
C ASN A 166 -9.32 -7.53 8.52
N ASN A 167 -8.93 -7.47 7.26
CA ASN A 167 -8.11 -8.46 6.59
C ASN A 167 -6.70 -7.93 6.33
N GLU A 168 -6.53 -7.07 5.34
CA GLU A 168 -5.25 -6.48 4.94
C GLU A 168 -5.02 -5.09 5.58
N SER A 169 -6.11 -4.33 5.81
CA SER A 169 -6.08 -3.03 6.48
C SER A 169 -6.70 -3.08 7.88
N TYR A 170 -6.53 -2.01 8.65
CA TYR A 170 -6.94 -1.94 10.05
C TYR A 170 -8.45 -2.12 10.23
N GLY A 171 -8.84 -2.93 11.22
CA GLY A 171 -10.22 -3.36 11.43
C GLY A 171 -11.22 -2.26 11.80
N VAL A 172 -10.76 -1.13 12.31
CA VAL A 172 -11.64 0.04 12.59
C VAL A 172 -11.85 0.91 11.35
N GLY A 173 -10.99 0.78 10.33
CA GLY A 173 -11.01 1.62 9.12
C GLY A 173 -9.80 2.54 9.05
N ARG A 174 -9.78 3.36 7.99
CA ARG A 174 -8.68 4.29 7.67
C ARG A 174 -9.22 5.69 7.45
N TYR A 175 -8.32 6.67 7.52
CA TYR A 175 -8.63 8.08 7.40
C TYR A 175 -7.85 8.70 6.25
N ILE A 176 -8.42 9.77 5.69
CA ILE A 176 -7.76 10.71 4.79
C ILE A 176 -8.05 12.09 5.32
N ASP A 177 -7.02 12.92 5.51
CA ASP A 177 -7.19 14.32 5.84
C ASP A 177 -7.81 15.05 4.65
N PHE A 178 -8.66 16.02 4.94
CA PHE A 178 -9.38 16.75 3.92
C PHE A 178 -9.24 18.26 4.18
N GLU A 179 -8.52 18.95 3.31
CA GLU A 179 -8.36 20.39 3.38
C GLU A 179 -9.50 21.11 2.66
N LYS A 180 -10.45 21.68 3.43
CA LYS A 180 -11.56 22.44 2.84
C LYS A 180 -11.10 23.77 2.30
N VAL A 181 -11.40 24.03 1.03
CA VAL A 181 -11.19 25.29 0.34
C VAL A 181 -12.52 26.04 0.20
N ASP A 182 -12.52 27.37 0.39
CA ASP A 182 -13.72 28.21 0.28
C ASP A 182 -14.04 28.61 -1.18
N ASP A 183 -13.92 27.65 -2.09
CA ASP A 183 -14.34 27.77 -3.48
C ASP A 183 -15.29 26.62 -3.82
N PRO A 184 -16.57 26.87 -4.12
CA PRO A 184 -17.53 25.82 -4.44
C PRO A 184 -17.22 25.06 -5.74
N ASN A 185 -16.33 25.59 -6.59
CA ASN A 185 -15.89 24.97 -7.83
C ASN A 185 -14.56 24.23 -7.69
N HIS A 186 -13.93 24.28 -6.52
CA HIS A 186 -12.66 23.62 -6.28
C HIS A 186 -12.75 22.11 -6.56
N ILE A 187 -11.73 21.61 -7.26
CA ILE A 187 -11.59 20.16 -7.53
C ILE A 187 -10.57 19.59 -6.54
N TYR A 188 -11.04 18.77 -5.65
CA TYR A 188 -10.22 18.09 -4.65
C TYR A 188 -9.59 16.84 -5.24
N GLN A 189 -8.35 16.58 -4.89
CA GLN A 189 -7.69 15.31 -5.09
C GLN A 189 -7.96 14.43 -3.86
N ILE A 190 -8.58 13.29 -4.09
CA ILE A 190 -8.83 12.28 -3.05
C ILE A 190 -7.85 11.13 -3.31
N ASP A 191 -6.81 11.07 -2.50
CA ASP A 191 -5.71 10.13 -2.69
C ASP A 191 -5.72 9.05 -1.61
N PHE A 192 -6.12 7.84 -1.99
CA PHE A 192 -6.13 6.71 -1.06
C PHE A 192 -4.72 6.16 -0.77
N ASN A 193 -3.70 6.54 -1.55
CA ASN A 193 -2.32 6.19 -1.20
C ASN A 193 -1.83 6.91 0.05
N GLU A 194 -2.48 8.02 0.43
CA GLU A 194 -2.25 8.77 1.66
C GLU A 194 -3.14 8.27 2.83
N ALA A 195 -4.04 7.31 2.59
CA ALA A 195 -4.91 6.78 3.64
C ALA A 195 -4.08 6.15 4.77
N TYR A 196 -4.41 6.54 6.00
CA TYR A 196 -3.64 6.14 7.18
C TYR A 196 -4.52 5.52 8.27
N ASN A 197 -3.89 4.73 9.13
CA ASN A 197 -4.52 4.20 10.31
C ASN A 197 -4.62 5.27 11.41
N PRO A 198 -5.76 5.37 12.12
CA PRO A 198 -5.85 6.23 13.30
C PRO A 198 -4.90 5.76 14.40
N TYR A 199 -4.51 6.65 15.31
CA TYR A 199 -3.51 6.35 16.35
C TYR A 199 -3.85 5.19 17.27
N CYS A 200 -5.14 4.88 17.42
CA CYS A 200 -5.57 3.70 18.19
C CYS A 200 -5.18 2.36 17.52
N ALA A 201 -4.77 2.37 16.25
CA ALA A 201 -4.20 1.21 15.60
C ALA A 201 -2.79 0.87 16.10
N TYR A 202 -2.10 1.84 16.68
CA TYR A 202 -0.72 1.70 17.14
C TYR A 202 -0.64 1.65 18.66
N SER A 203 -1.45 2.43 19.37
CA SER A 203 -1.34 2.59 20.82
C SER A 203 -2.71 2.61 21.51
N PRO A 204 -2.87 1.87 22.63
CA PRO A 204 -4.09 1.86 23.44
C PRO A 204 -4.35 3.19 24.16
N ASP A 205 -3.41 4.13 24.15
CA ASP A 205 -3.58 5.44 24.76
C ASP A 205 -4.64 6.28 24.04
N PHE A 206 -4.91 5.98 22.77
CA PHE A 206 -5.83 6.73 21.92
C PHE A 206 -7.21 6.07 21.81
N SER A 207 -8.21 6.91 21.59
CA SER A 207 -9.52 6.52 21.12
C SER A 207 -9.82 7.32 19.86
N CYS A 208 -10.25 6.65 18.81
CA CYS A 208 -10.41 7.21 17.48
C CYS A 208 -11.82 7.00 16.98
N ALA A 209 -12.29 7.88 16.09
CA ALA A 209 -13.62 7.78 15.51
C ALA A 209 -13.80 6.46 14.74
N VAL A 210 -14.91 5.77 15.00
CA VAL A 210 -15.24 4.56 14.25
C VAL A 210 -16.14 4.95 13.08
N PRO A 211 -15.75 4.70 11.82
CA PRO A 211 -16.60 4.92 10.65
C PRO A 211 -17.94 4.20 10.80
N THR A 212 -19.00 4.79 10.29
CA THR A 212 -20.35 4.22 10.32
C THR A 212 -20.51 3.20 9.18
N LYS A 213 -21.63 2.49 9.16
CA LYS A 213 -21.96 1.58 8.04
C LYS A 213 -22.10 2.32 6.70
N GLU A 214 -22.43 3.61 6.74
CA GLU A 214 -22.57 4.46 5.54
C GLU A 214 -21.23 4.85 4.94
N ASP A 215 -20.14 4.63 5.68
CA ASP A 215 -18.77 4.92 5.26
C ASP A 215 -18.05 3.68 4.69
N PHE A 216 -18.80 2.61 4.46
CA PHE A 216 -18.29 1.42 3.79
C PHE A 216 -18.26 1.61 2.28
N ILE A 217 -17.09 1.50 1.69
CA ILE A 217 -16.86 1.55 0.25
C ILE A 217 -16.77 0.11 -0.26
N PRO A 218 -17.68 -0.37 -1.13
CA PRO A 218 -17.79 -1.79 -1.50
C PRO A 218 -16.76 -2.25 -2.54
N ILE A 219 -15.52 -1.76 -2.46
CA ILE A 219 -14.37 -2.13 -3.29
C ILE A 219 -13.16 -2.49 -2.41
N GLU A 220 -12.15 -3.12 -2.98
CA GLU A 220 -10.87 -3.36 -2.31
C GLU A 220 -9.93 -2.18 -2.54
N ILE A 221 -9.75 -1.32 -1.55
CA ILE A 221 -8.84 -0.18 -1.64
C ILE A 221 -7.45 -0.61 -1.17
N ARG A 222 -6.70 -1.25 -2.09
CA ARG A 222 -5.32 -1.67 -1.84
C ARG A 222 -4.35 -0.52 -2.06
N ALA A 223 -4.55 0.57 -1.33
CA ALA A 223 -3.72 1.77 -1.30
C ALA A 223 -3.60 2.27 0.15
N GLY A 224 -2.57 3.06 0.48
CA GLY A 224 -2.34 3.57 1.83
C GLY A 224 -1.81 2.52 2.81
N GLU A 225 -2.06 2.72 4.09
CA GLU A 225 -1.56 1.85 5.16
C GLU A 225 -2.30 0.52 5.26
N LYS A 226 -1.53 -0.52 5.51
CA LYS A 226 -2.01 -1.84 5.98
C LYS A 226 -2.16 -1.85 7.49
N LYS A 227 -2.75 -2.92 8.04
CA LYS A 227 -2.78 -3.12 9.49
C LYS A 227 -1.37 -3.16 10.07
N PHE A 228 -1.19 -2.57 11.25
CA PHE A 228 0.10 -2.50 11.93
C PHE A 228 0.40 -3.82 12.65
N HIS A 229 -0.54 -4.30 13.46
CA HIS A 229 -0.46 -5.61 14.13
C HIS A 229 -1.06 -6.71 13.23
N ASP A 230 -0.52 -7.91 13.32
CA ASP A 230 -1.00 -9.11 12.61
C ASP A 230 -2.25 -9.68 13.26
#